data_673ef7b85eb3f92a3ec4c116bdc7fe90
#
_entry.id   673ef7b85eb3f92a3ec4c116bdc7fe90
#
_cell.length_a   1.000
_cell.length_b   1.000
_cell.length_c   1.000
_cell.angle_alpha   90.00
_cell.angle_beta   90.00
_cell.angle_gamma   90.00
#
_symmetry.space_group_name_H-M   'P 1'
#
loop_
_entity.id
_entity.type
_entity.pdbx_description
1 polymer ?
#
loop_
_entity_poly.entity_id
_entity_poly.type
_entity_poly.pdbx_seq_one_letter_code
_entity_poly.pdbx_strand_id
1 'polypeptide(L)'
;MTAAGSTGTAPTIVEIPLGDPRIKDFVDVHWQLYKGDPFWTPQLNADLLGNKLLGITGLLTPEHEYHKTAEATHFIAYRNGTAVGRVSGVINHRFNDFYNGMYAFFGFFETIDDQAVANALLDAVRDWATSKGAEVLRGPGEYSNATHERQACLIDGFDTPPAIEHTHNPPYYQRLIEEYGFSKAMDYHAYMLDVGEPVAPRLTRVADAVRKRRNLVTRPVDMSRFNEEIRLVIDIYNKAWAENWGFLPMTGYEADALAETLKPIIDPGLIRFAYLDDEPIAVLGCFPDPNVALRPRWKWYGDSDYVRLARVLATRKSIRRMRLIFFGVTPGHRRLGADALLFEEIHAYAHGKGYRECDISLLLEVNDLVTRASEFMGGHRYKTWRIWDLPLSSRGTAK
;
A
#
# COMPACT_ATOMS: atom_id res chain seq x y z
N MET A 1 -18.15 23.56 25.52
CA MET A 1 -16.94 24.36 25.31
C MET A 1 -16.94 24.74 23.84
N THR A 2 -17.07 26.03 23.59
CA THR A 2 -17.24 26.66 22.28
C THR A 2 -16.02 26.40 21.38
N ALA A 3 -16.27 25.92 20.15
CA ALA A 3 -15.26 25.80 19.11
C ALA A 3 -14.60 27.17 18.88
N ALA A 4 -13.30 27.24 19.12
CA ALA A 4 -12.48 28.39 18.76
C ALA A 4 -12.38 28.41 17.23
N GLY A 5 -13.11 29.30 16.57
CA GLY A 5 -13.00 29.55 15.15
C GLY A 5 -11.57 29.96 14.81
N SER A 6 -10.93 29.21 13.94
CA SER A 6 -9.61 29.51 13.39
C SER A 6 -9.68 30.84 12.60
N THR A 7 -9.15 31.92 13.17
CA THR A 7 -8.98 33.25 12.53
C THR A 7 -7.73 33.29 11.64
N GLY A 8 -7.36 32.18 11.00
CA GLY A 8 -6.23 32.11 10.09
C GLY A 8 -6.55 32.69 8.71
N THR A 9 -5.59 33.35 8.08
CA THR A 9 -5.69 33.76 6.66
C THR A 9 -6.00 32.54 5.79
N ALA A 10 -6.77 32.71 4.72
CA ALA A 10 -7.07 31.65 3.75
C ALA A 10 -5.76 31.05 3.21
N PRO A 11 -5.69 29.72 3.03
CA PRO A 11 -4.50 29.10 2.46
C PRO A 11 -4.33 29.48 0.99
N THR A 12 -3.08 29.67 0.57
CA THR A 12 -2.73 29.83 -0.85
C THR A 12 -2.33 28.47 -1.41
N ILE A 13 -2.97 28.05 -2.48
CA ILE A 13 -2.63 26.80 -3.18
C ILE A 13 -1.64 27.10 -4.29
N VAL A 14 -0.56 26.33 -4.32
CA VAL A 14 0.47 26.39 -5.36
C VAL A 14 0.50 25.04 -6.08
N GLU A 15 0.29 25.06 -7.39
CA GLU A 15 0.44 23.86 -8.23
C GLU A 15 1.93 23.60 -8.50
N ILE A 16 2.32 22.33 -8.43
CA ILE A 16 3.65 21.80 -8.68
C ILE A 16 3.52 20.75 -9.78
N PRO A 17 3.63 21.12 -11.05
CA PRO A 17 3.60 20.15 -12.15
C PRO A 17 4.72 19.13 -12.04
N LEU A 18 4.53 17.98 -12.64
CA LEU A 18 5.57 16.95 -12.72
C LEU A 18 6.83 17.53 -13.38
N GLY A 19 7.99 17.31 -12.76
CA GLY A 19 9.27 17.90 -13.22
C GLY A 19 9.59 19.29 -12.66
N ASP A 20 8.70 19.92 -11.92
CA ASP A 20 8.98 21.17 -11.21
C ASP A 20 10.01 20.92 -10.08
N PRO A 21 11.09 21.72 -9.98
CA PRO A 21 12.10 21.53 -8.94
C PRO A 21 11.56 21.68 -7.50
N ARG A 22 10.41 22.34 -7.31
CA ARG A 22 9.74 22.46 -6.02
C ARG A 22 9.06 21.16 -5.55
N ILE A 23 9.12 20.09 -6.35
CA ILE A 23 8.60 18.76 -5.93
C ILE A 23 9.24 18.29 -4.63
N LYS A 24 10.47 18.75 -4.32
CA LYS A 24 11.10 18.48 -3.03
C LYS A 24 10.33 19.10 -1.88
N ASP A 25 9.82 20.34 -2.03
CA ASP A 25 9.02 21.00 -1.00
C ASP A 25 7.72 20.22 -0.75
N PHE A 26 7.14 19.67 -1.83
CA PHE A 26 5.98 18.77 -1.72
C PHE A 26 6.31 17.53 -0.87
N VAL A 27 7.46 16.90 -1.08
CA VAL A 27 7.88 15.76 -0.27
C VAL A 27 8.14 16.18 1.18
N ASP A 28 8.76 17.32 1.41
CA ASP A 28 9.16 17.77 2.75
C ASP A 28 7.98 18.12 3.68
N VAL A 29 6.75 18.34 3.15
CA VAL A 29 5.55 18.64 3.96
C VAL A 29 5.31 17.58 5.03
N HIS A 30 5.44 16.30 4.73
CA HIS A 30 5.15 15.24 5.69
C HIS A 30 6.09 15.26 6.91
N TRP A 31 7.35 15.65 6.73
CA TRP A 31 8.31 15.76 7.84
C TRP A 31 7.89 16.78 8.91
N GLN A 32 7.15 17.81 8.48
CA GLN A 32 6.63 18.84 9.40
C GLN A 32 5.39 18.33 10.14
N LEU A 33 4.48 17.66 9.42
CA LEU A 33 3.20 17.23 9.95
C LEU A 33 3.34 16.07 10.95
N TYR A 34 4.23 15.11 10.68
CA TYR A 34 4.44 13.94 11.55
C TYR A 34 5.52 14.13 12.61
N LYS A 35 5.96 15.36 12.83
CA LYS A 35 6.98 15.63 13.84
C LYS A 35 6.51 15.20 15.24
N GLY A 36 7.16 14.16 15.78
CA GLY A 36 6.85 13.64 17.11
C GLY A 36 5.85 12.48 17.12
N ASP A 37 5.32 12.07 15.98
CA ASP A 37 4.52 10.86 15.88
C ASP A 37 5.41 9.62 16.11
N PRO A 38 5.11 8.78 17.12
CA PRO A 38 5.95 7.63 17.47
C PRO A 38 5.80 6.47 16.50
N PHE A 39 4.77 6.44 15.67
CA PHE A 39 4.43 5.34 14.77
C PHE A 39 4.74 5.63 13.31
N TRP A 40 4.88 6.89 12.94
CA TRP A 40 5.12 7.27 11.57
C TRP A 40 6.45 6.71 11.02
N THR A 41 6.38 6.07 9.86
CA THR A 41 7.53 5.56 9.14
C THR A 41 7.47 6.07 7.70
N PRO A 42 8.21 7.15 7.37
CA PRO A 42 8.21 7.70 6.01
C PRO A 42 8.87 6.73 5.03
N GLN A 43 8.45 6.82 3.78
CA GLN A 43 9.18 6.23 2.65
C GLN A 43 10.61 6.76 2.59
N LEU A 44 11.46 6.09 1.82
CA LEU A 44 12.74 6.67 1.44
C LEU A 44 12.50 7.84 0.49
N ASN A 45 13.24 8.92 0.66
CA ASN A 45 13.19 10.02 -0.31
C ASN A 45 13.63 9.56 -1.71
N ALA A 46 14.49 8.56 -1.78
CA ALA A 46 14.92 7.94 -3.03
C ALA A 46 13.74 7.34 -3.81
N ASP A 47 12.76 6.72 -3.13
CA ASP A 47 11.58 6.12 -3.77
C ASP A 47 10.69 7.21 -4.40
N LEU A 48 10.69 8.41 -3.84
CA LEU A 48 9.90 9.54 -4.32
C LEU A 48 10.64 10.43 -5.32
N LEU A 49 11.87 10.84 -4.99
CA LEU A 49 12.66 11.84 -5.72
C LEU A 49 13.74 11.24 -6.62
N GLY A 50 13.93 9.93 -6.56
CA GLY A 50 15.02 9.23 -7.24
C GLY A 50 16.38 9.37 -6.54
N ASN A 51 17.26 8.42 -6.81
CA ASN A 51 18.65 8.45 -6.35
C ASN A 51 19.56 7.73 -7.36
N LYS A 52 20.36 8.49 -8.09
CA LYS A 52 21.23 7.93 -9.13
C LYS A 52 22.28 6.96 -8.59
N LEU A 53 22.80 7.17 -7.36
CA LEU A 53 23.77 6.26 -6.75
C LEU A 53 23.16 4.91 -6.36
N LEU A 54 21.89 4.90 -6.03
CA LEU A 54 21.14 3.68 -5.72
C LEU A 54 20.48 3.06 -6.97
N GLY A 55 20.54 3.72 -8.12
CA GLY A 55 19.86 3.28 -9.35
C GLY A 55 18.34 3.39 -9.27
N ILE A 56 17.80 4.20 -8.36
CA ILE A 56 16.36 4.34 -8.14
C ILE A 56 15.81 5.52 -8.94
N THR A 57 14.80 5.28 -9.77
CA THR A 57 13.98 6.31 -10.40
C THR A 57 12.81 6.61 -9.46
N GLY A 58 12.70 7.87 -9.01
CA GLY A 58 11.67 8.25 -8.05
C GLY A 58 10.28 8.38 -8.67
N LEU A 59 9.25 8.00 -7.92
CA LEU A 59 7.85 8.05 -8.37
C LEU A 59 7.41 9.44 -8.83
N LEU A 60 7.92 10.50 -8.20
CA LEU A 60 7.60 11.89 -8.51
C LEU A 60 8.52 12.52 -9.56
N THR A 61 9.25 11.71 -10.33
CA THR A 61 10.10 12.18 -11.42
C THR A 61 9.46 11.87 -12.78
N PRO A 62 9.63 12.73 -13.79
CA PRO A 62 9.05 12.52 -15.12
C PRO A 62 9.51 11.21 -15.80
N GLU A 63 10.69 10.72 -15.42
CA GLU A 63 11.31 9.53 -15.98
C GLU A 63 10.70 8.22 -15.44
N HIS A 64 9.90 8.30 -14.37
CA HIS A 64 9.28 7.09 -13.80
C HIS A 64 8.26 6.49 -14.76
N GLU A 65 8.31 5.17 -14.93
CA GLU A 65 7.47 4.43 -15.89
C GLU A 65 5.97 4.66 -15.72
N TYR A 66 5.52 4.91 -14.49
CA TYR A 66 4.12 5.21 -14.18
C TYR A 66 3.57 6.34 -15.05
N HIS A 67 4.36 7.37 -15.34
CA HIS A 67 3.95 8.54 -16.10
C HIS A 67 3.83 8.31 -17.61
N LYS A 68 4.20 7.11 -18.10
CA LYS A 68 3.91 6.73 -19.49
C LYS A 68 2.42 6.46 -19.73
N THR A 69 1.69 6.12 -18.70
CA THR A 69 0.27 5.74 -18.76
C THR A 69 -0.60 6.54 -17.79
N ALA A 70 -0.04 7.55 -17.15
CA ALA A 70 -0.75 8.40 -16.20
C ALA A 70 -0.33 9.86 -16.33
N GLU A 71 -1.26 10.76 -16.01
CA GLU A 71 -1.00 12.19 -15.82
C GLU A 71 -1.07 12.49 -14.33
N ALA A 72 -0.13 13.29 -13.83
CA ALA A 72 -0.10 13.69 -12.42
C ALA A 72 0.21 15.18 -12.26
N THR A 73 -0.41 15.79 -11.26
CA THR A 73 -0.06 17.12 -10.75
C THR A 73 -0.07 17.11 -9.23
N HIS A 74 0.57 18.09 -8.62
CA HIS A 74 0.72 18.16 -7.16
C HIS A 74 0.37 19.57 -6.69
N PHE A 75 -0.16 19.69 -5.48
CA PHE A 75 -0.56 20.96 -4.89
C PHE A 75 0.01 21.05 -3.47
N ILE A 76 0.52 22.23 -3.11
CA ILE A 76 0.92 22.57 -1.74
C ILE A 76 0.03 23.72 -1.26
N ALA A 77 -0.52 23.59 -0.06
CA ALA A 77 -1.19 24.65 0.65
C ALA A 77 -0.19 25.40 1.53
N TYR A 78 -0.11 26.71 1.36
CA TYR A 78 0.70 27.59 2.20
C TYR A 78 -0.18 28.51 3.03
N ARG A 79 0.19 28.70 4.29
CA ARG A 79 -0.39 29.72 5.18
C ARG A 79 0.73 30.52 5.83
N ASN A 80 0.74 31.83 5.63
CA ASN A 80 1.81 32.72 6.12
C ASN A 80 3.22 32.26 5.73
N GLY A 81 3.37 31.76 4.50
CA GLY A 81 4.64 31.28 3.96
C GLY A 81 5.07 29.89 4.44
N THR A 82 4.30 29.24 5.32
CA THR A 82 4.56 27.88 5.79
C THR A 82 3.68 26.89 5.05
N ALA A 83 4.25 25.78 4.58
CA ALA A 83 3.49 24.68 3.98
C ALA A 83 2.66 24.00 5.09
N VAL A 84 1.34 23.92 4.88
CA VAL A 84 0.39 23.38 5.86
C VAL A 84 -0.38 22.17 5.34
N GLY A 85 -0.14 21.77 4.10
CA GLY A 85 -0.71 20.56 3.52
C GLY A 85 -0.29 20.37 2.06
N ARG A 86 -0.56 19.19 1.54
CA ARG A 86 -0.29 18.80 0.15
C ARG A 86 -1.32 17.80 -0.34
N VAL A 87 -1.46 17.67 -1.67
CA VAL A 87 -2.26 16.64 -2.32
C VAL A 87 -1.77 16.46 -3.75
N SER A 88 -1.86 15.26 -4.32
CA SER A 88 -1.70 15.01 -5.74
C SER A 88 -3.03 14.74 -6.42
N GLY A 89 -3.13 15.09 -7.71
CA GLY A 89 -4.18 14.66 -8.62
C GLY A 89 -3.60 13.76 -9.70
N VAL A 90 -4.28 12.66 -10.04
CA VAL A 90 -3.80 11.67 -11.01
C VAL A 90 -4.92 11.19 -11.90
N ILE A 91 -4.65 11.06 -13.21
CA ILE A 91 -5.44 10.26 -14.15
C ILE A 91 -4.60 9.05 -14.54
N ASN A 92 -5.06 7.86 -14.19
CA ASN A 92 -4.45 6.62 -14.65
C ASN A 92 -5.23 6.08 -15.85
N HIS A 93 -4.69 6.27 -17.05
CA HIS A 93 -5.37 5.87 -18.29
C HIS A 93 -5.57 4.37 -18.37
N ARG A 94 -4.61 3.55 -17.93
CA ARG A 94 -4.77 2.09 -17.88
C ARG A 94 -5.95 1.67 -16.99
N PHE A 95 -6.11 2.33 -15.84
CA PHE A 95 -7.24 2.06 -14.95
C PHE A 95 -8.57 2.42 -15.64
N ASN A 96 -8.63 3.60 -16.24
CA ASN A 96 -9.82 4.07 -16.93
C ASN A 96 -10.20 3.19 -18.12
N ASP A 97 -9.22 2.75 -18.91
CA ASP A 97 -9.43 1.82 -20.03
C ASP A 97 -9.91 0.44 -19.51
N PHE A 98 -9.30 -0.08 -18.44
CA PHE A 98 -9.66 -1.38 -17.88
C PHE A 98 -11.08 -1.41 -17.32
N TYR A 99 -11.49 -0.34 -16.63
CA TYR A 99 -12.83 -0.22 -16.04
C TYR A 99 -13.85 0.44 -16.94
N ASN A 100 -13.46 0.87 -18.15
CA ASN A 100 -14.29 1.67 -19.05
C ASN A 100 -14.94 2.86 -18.30
N GLY A 101 -14.12 3.59 -17.54
CA GLY A 101 -14.57 4.65 -16.63
C GLY A 101 -13.77 5.94 -16.80
N MET A 102 -14.21 6.99 -16.12
CA MET A 102 -13.57 8.31 -16.11
C MET A 102 -13.20 8.71 -14.67
N TYR A 103 -12.25 7.97 -14.09
CA TYR A 103 -11.77 8.20 -12.74
C TYR A 103 -10.57 9.13 -12.73
N ALA A 104 -10.57 10.08 -11.81
CA ALA A 104 -9.37 10.71 -11.28
C ALA A 104 -9.09 10.20 -9.87
N PHE A 105 -7.85 10.27 -9.47
CA PHE A 105 -7.43 9.88 -8.12
C PHE A 105 -6.82 11.08 -7.40
N PHE A 106 -7.05 11.16 -6.07
CA PHE A 106 -6.27 12.05 -5.21
C PHE A 106 -5.36 11.22 -4.31
N GLY A 107 -4.15 11.74 -4.10
CA GLY A 107 -3.17 11.03 -3.28
C GLY A 107 -2.22 11.97 -2.56
N PHE A 108 -1.28 11.40 -1.80
CA PHE A 108 -0.36 12.16 -0.96
C PHE A 108 -1.09 13.24 -0.13
N PHE A 109 -2.35 12.97 0.26
CA PHE A 109 -3.17 13.90 1.03
C PHE A 109 -2.63 14.04 2.43
N GLU A 110 -2.08 15.19 2.71
CA GLU A 110 -1.50 15.55 4.00
C GLU A 110 -1.91 16.97 4.37
N THR A 111 -2.41 17.19 5.57
CA THR A 111 -2.84 18.52 6.01
C THR A 111 -2.81 18.65 7.53
N ILE A 112 -2.71 19.86 8.03
CA ILE A 112 -2.99 20.18 9.44
C ILE A 112 -4.48 19.95 9.72
N ASP A 113 -4.86 19.86 11.01
CA ASP A 113 -6.27 19.74 11.43
C ASP A 113 -7.04 21.05 11.21
N ASP A 114 -7.34 21.34 9.95
CA ASP A 114 -8.03 22.56 9.52
C ASP A 114 -8.85 22.29 8.25
N GLN A 115 -10.19 22.34 8.38
CA GLN A 115 -11.11 22.06 7.28
C GLN A 115 -10.94 23.03 6.10
N ALA A 116 -10.59 24.30 6.36
CA ALA A 116 -10.40 25.27 5.28
C ALA A 116 -9.16 24.92 4.41
N VAL A 117 -8.10 24.39 5.03
CA VAL A 117 -6.91 23.91 4.30
C VAL A 117 -7.25 22.65 3.51
N ALA A 118 -7.94 21.70 4.14
CA ALA A 118 -8.36 20.46 3.46
C ALA A 118 -9.28 20.78 2.26
N ASN A 119 -10.26 21.66 2.43
CA ASN A 119 -11.16 22.07 1.36
C ASN A 119 -10.39 22.72 0.21
N ALA A 120 -9.48 23.63 0.47
CA ALA A 120 -8.71 24.29 -0.57
C ALA A 120 -7.85 23.32 -1.39
N LEU A 121 -7.24 22.31 -0.73
CA LEU A 121 -6.49 21.25 -1.41
C LEU A 121 -7.41 20.36 -2.25
N LEU A 122 -8.52 19.92 -1.70
CA LEU A 122 -9.48 19.05 -2.38
C LEU A 122 -10.21 19.78 -3.51
N ASP A 123 -10.49 21.09 -3.36
CA ASP A 123 -11.01 21.93 -4.46
C ASP A 123 -10.04 21.99 -5.62
N ALA A 124 -8.74 22.21 -5.36
CA ALA A 124 -7.73 22.29 -6.42
C ALA A 124 -7.64 20.97 -7.22
N VAL A 125 -7.63 19.83 -6.53
CA VAL A 125 -7.60 18.53 -7.20
C VAL A 125 -8.91 18.21 -7.92
N ARG A 126 -10.06 18.56 -7.33
CA ARG A 126 -11.38 18.39 -7.94
C ARG A 126 -11.48 19.20 -9.24
N ASP A 127 -11.06 20.45 -9.22
CA ASP A 127 -11.14 21.34 -10.37
C ASP A 127 -10.19 20.87 -11.49
N TRP A 128 -8.99 20.41 -11.12
CA TRP A 128 -8.07 19.77 -12.06
C TRP A 128 -8.68 18.49 -12.66
N ALA A 129 -9.21 17.59 -11.85
CA ALA A 129 -9.85 16.36 -12.30
C ALA A 129 -11.03 16.62 -13.23
N THR A 130 -11.88 17.60 -12.88
CA THR A 130 -13.01 18.03 -13.72
C THR A 130 -12.52 18.59 -15.07
N SER A 131 -11.42 19.35 -15.09
CA SER A 131 -10.84 19.88 -16.32
C SER A 131 -10.32 18.79 -17.25
N LYS A 132 -9.98 17.61 -16.68
CA LYS A 132 -9.57 16.40 -17.41
C LYS A 132 -10.75 15.50 -17.82
N GLY A 133 -11.98 15.90 -17.51
CA GLY A 133 -13.19 15.15 -17.84
C GLY A 133 -13.49 13.98 -16.91
N ALA A 134 -12.89 13.93 -15.74
CA ALA A 134 -13.20 12.89 -14.77
C ALA A 134 -14.63 13.03 -14.22
N GLU A 135 -15.31 11.91 -14.00
CA GLU A 135 -16.65 11.81 -13.43
C GLU A 135 -16.63 11.42 -11.94
N VAL A 136 -15.53 10.81 -11.49
CA VAL A 136 -15.34 10.39 -10.10
C VAL A 136 -13.94 10.76 -9.66
N LEU A 137 -13.82 11.38 -8.48
CA LEU A 137 -12.56 11.57 -7.76
C LEU A 137 -12.46 10.54 -6.63
N ARG A 138 -11.47 9.66 -6.70
CA ARG A 138 -11.26 8.53 -5.78
C ARG A 138 -9.96 8.69 -4.99
N GLY A 139 -9.94 8.27 -3.74
CA GLY A 139 -8.72 8.23 -2.93
C GLY A 139 -9.00 8.15 -1.42
N PRO A 140 -7.96 8.39 -0.61
CA PRO A 140 -6.59 8.68 -1.02
C PRO A 140 -5.78 7.43 -1.38
N GLY A 141 -4.65 7.67 -2.05
CA GLY A 141 -3.61 6.68 -2.31
C GLY A 141 -2.26 7.41 -2.39
N GLU A 142 -1.20 6.79 -2.90
CA GLU A 142 -0.04 7.58 -3.34
C GLU A 142 -0.38 8.26 -4.67
N TYR A 143 -0.68 7.44 -5.69
CA TYR A 143 -1.16 7.94 -6.95
C TYR A 143 -2.52 7.34 -7.33
N SER A 144 -2.64 6.01 -7.41
CA SER A 144 -3.91 5.36 -7.71
C SER A 144 -4.11 4.15 -6.80
N ASN A 145 -5.32 3.59 -6.79
CA ASN A 145 -5.63 2.41 -5.98
C ASN A 145 -5.36 1.10 -6.74
N ALA A 146 -4.65 1.16 -7.86
CA ALA A 146 -4.49 0.04 -8.79
C ALA A 146 -3.11 -0.61 -8.74
N THR A 147 -2.16 -0.03 -8.05
CA THR A 147 -0.78 -0.48 -7.99
C THR A 147 -0.40 -0.92 -6.57
N HIS A 148 0.82 -1.43 -6.38
CA HIS A 148 1.36 -1.73 -5.05
C HIS A 148 1.79 -0.49 -4.28
N GLU A 149 1.14 0.62 -4.53
CA GLU A 149 1.32 1.87 -3.81
C GLU A 149 0.69 1.80 -2.43
N ARG A 150 1.10 2.69 -1.56
CA ARG A 150 0.42 2.91 -0.29
C ARG A 150 -0.99 3.43 -0.56
N GLN A 151 -1.97 2.70 -0.09
CA GLN A 151 -3.37 2.96 -0.42
C GLN A 151 -4.18 3.25 0.83
N ALA A 152 -5.25 4.01 0.63
CA ALA A 152 -6.26 4.32 1.60
C ALA A 152 -5.77 5.16 2.79
N CYS A 153 -6.69 5.69 3.54
CA CYS A 153 -6.48 6.45 4.76
C CYS A 153 -6.79 5.58 5.98
N LEU A 154 -5.89 5.52 6.94
CA LEU A 154 -6.12 4.82 8.21
C LEU A 154 -7.29 5.47 8.95
N ILE A 155 -8.27 4.66 9.38
CA ILE A 155 -9.44 5.11 10.13
C ILE A 155 -9.59 4.41 11.49
N ASP A 156 -8.85 3.32 11.72
CA ASP A 156 -8.84 2.59 12.98
C ASP A 156 -7.49 1.88 13.19
N GLY A 157 -7.05 1.73 14.46
CA GLY A 157 -5.78 1.10 14.80
C GLY A 157 -4.58 2.06 14.77
N PHE A 158 -4.75 3.30 15.23
CA PHE A 158 -3.72 4.34 15.28
C PHE A 158 -2.62 4.12 16.31
N ASP A 159 -2.81 3.19 17.23
CA ASP A 159 -1.96 2.91 18.39
C ASP A 159 -0.81 1.95 18.12
N THR A 160 -0.65 1.52 16.88
CA THR A 160 0.40 0.59 16.46
C THR A 160 1.10 1.07 15.19
N PRO A 161 2.42 0.78 15.02
CA PRO A 161 3.15 1.20 13.83
C PRO A 161 2.64 0.48 12.57
N PRO A 162 2.65 1.17 11.41
CA PRO A 162 2.30 0.55 10.14
C PRO A 162 3.33 -0.50 9.73
N ALA A 163 2.89 -1.58 9.07
CA ALA A 163 3.77 -2.48 8.35
C ALA A 163 4.27 -1.82 7.04
N ILE A 164 5.25 -2.47 6.39
CA ILE A 164 5.72 -2.03 5.07
C ILE A 164 4.53 -1.82 4.11
N GLU A 165 4.58 -0.78 3.29
CA GLU A 165 3.54 -0.40 2.31
C GLU A 165 2.18 0.01 2.92
N HIS A 166 2.09 0.18 4.23
CA HIS A 166 0.90 0.76 4.85
C HIS A 166 0.97 2.28 4.93
N THR A 167 -0.16 2.93 4.72
CA THR A 167 -0.35 4.33 5.08
C THR A 167 -0.49 4.48 6.59
N HIS A 168 0.00 5.59 7.10
CA HIS A 168 -0.23 6.07 8.46
C HIS A 168 -0.53 7.55 8.40
N ASN A 169 -1.58 7.97 9.06
CA ASN A 169 -2.05 9.36 9.04
C ASN A 169 -2.68 9.73 10.38
N PRO A 170 -2.83 11.04 10.68
CA PRO A 170 -3.59 11.51 11.82
C PRO A 170 -5.07 11.10 11.78
N PRO A 171 -5.71 10.85 12.94
CA PRO A 171 -7.11 10.41 13.00
C PRO A 171 -8.11 11.40 12.37
N TYR A 172 -7.80 12.69 12.33
CA TYR A 172 -8.71 13.72 11.83
C TYR A 172 -8.87 13.73 10.30
N TYR A 173 -8.04 12.97 9.54
CA TYR A 173 -8.16 12.96 8.07
C TYR A 173 -9.51 12.39 7.60
N GLN A 174 -10.02 11.35 8.26
CA GLN A 174 -11.35 10.82 7.95
C GLN A 174 -12.40 11.93 7.99
N ARG A 175 -12.45 12.68 9.10
CA ARG A 175 -13.40 13.78 9.26
C ARG A 175 -13.27 14.84 8.16
N LEU A 176 -12.04 15.27 7.86
CA LEU A 176 -11.78 16.30 6.85
C LEU A 176 -12.27 15.87 5.45
N ILE A 177 -12.07 14.60 5.09
CA ILE A 177 -12.49 14.04 3.80
C ILE A 177 -14.02 13.91 3.76
N GLU A 178 -14.64 13.39 4.81
CA GLU A 178 -16.10 13.20 4.89
C GLU A 178 -16.85 14.55 4.96
N GLU A 179 -16.37 15.53 5.73
CA GLU A 179 -16.96 16.88 5.79
C GLU A 179 -16.83 17.64 4.46
N TYR A 180 -15.86 17.31 3.60
CA TYR A 180 -15.77 17.84 2.24
C TYR A 180 -16.88 17.29 1.34
N GLY A 181 -17.44 16.12 1.62
CA GLY A 181 -18.53 15.52 0.88
C GLY A 181 -18.21 14.19 0.19
N PHE A 182 -17.06 13.59 0.47
CA PHE A 182 -16.75 12.25 0.00
C PHE A 182 -17.58 11.19 0.72
N SER A 183 -17.92 10.11 0.01
CA SER A 183 -18.61 8.94 0.56
C SER A 183 -17.72 7.70 0.48
N LYS A 184 -17.90 6.78 1.43
CA LYS A 184 -17.15 5.52 1.47
C LYS A 184 -17.28 4.75 0.15
N ALA A 185 -16.12 4.34 -0.41
CA ALA A 185 -16.06 3.44 -1.55
C ALA A 185 -15.66 2.01 -1.13
N MET A 186 -14.61 1.86 -0.30
CA MET A 186 -14.13 0.53 0.12
C MET A 186 -13.33 0.64 1.42
N ASP A 187 -13.49 -0.36 2.30
CA ASP A 187 -12.61 -0.55 3.45
C ASP A 187 -11.63 -1.70 3.21
N TYR A 188 -10.42 -1.53 3.75
CA TYR A 188 -9.40 -2.56 3.85
C TYR A 188 -9.12 -2.87 5.31
N HIS A 189 -8.93 -4.14 5.61
CA HIS A 189 -8.63 -4.63 6.95
C HIS A 189 -7.23 -5.23 7.03
N ALA A 190 -6.60 -5.12 8.19
CA ALA A 190 -5.42 -5.87 8.54
C ALA A 190 -5.69 -6.76 9.75
N TYR A 191 -5.20 -7.98 9.66
CA TYR A 191 -5.25 -8.97 10.74
C TYR A 191 -3.85 -9.25 11.23
N MET A 192 -3.66 -9.23 12.55
CA MET A 192 -2.42 -9.63 13.19
C MET A 192 -2.53 -11.09 13.63
N LEU A 193 -1.61 -11.91 13.15
CA LEU A 193 -1.47 -13.31 13.51
C LEU A 193 -0.21 -13.50 14.33
N ASP A 194 -0.32 -14.16 15.49
CA ASP A 194 0.84 -14.61 16.27
C ASP A 194 1.44 -15.86 15.61
N VAL A 195 2.66 -15.72 15.10
CA VAL A 195 3.46 -16.83 14.54
C VAL A 195 4.61 -17.22 15.48
N GLY A 196 4.69 -16.60 16.66
CA GLY A 196 5.61 -16.97 17.73
C GLY A 196 5.23 -18.29 18.41
N GLU A 197 3.96 -18.70 18.31
CA GLU A 197 3.46 -19.97 18.76
C GLU A 197 3.50 -21.02 17.61
N PRO A 198 3.59 -22.33 17.94
CA PRO A 198 3.50 -23.39 16.94
C PRO A 198 2.20 -23.34 16.13
N VAL A 199 2.25 -23.88 14.92
CA VAL A 199 1.06 -23.99 14.06
C VAL A 199 -0.11 -24.62 14.80
N ALA A 200 -1.28 -23.99 14.72
CA ALA A 200 -2.48 -24.50 15.39
C ALA A 200 -2.82 -25.92 14.92
N PRO A 201 -3.07 -26.89 15.83
CA PRO A 201 -3.33 -28.29 15.44
C PRO A 201 -4.49 -28.48 14.47
N ARG A 202 -5.44 -27.55 14.44
CA ARG A 202 -6.55 -27.56 13.48
C ARG A 202 -6.09 -27.29 12.05
N LEU A 203 -5.13 -26.37 11.85
CA LEU A 203 -4.57 -26.06 10.53
C LEU A 203 -3.70 -27.22 10.05
N THR A 204 -2.83 -27.78 10.88
CA THR A 204 -2.02 -28.96 10.56
C THR A 204 -2.89 -30.14 10.12
N ARG A 205 -4.00 -30.42 10.84
CA ARG A 205 -4.93 -31.49 10.44
C ARG A 205 -5.53 -31.27 9.06
N VAL A 206 -5.90 -30.02 8.71
CA VAL A 206 -6.42 -29.70 7.38
C VAL A 206 -5.33 -29.90 6.32
N ALA A 207 -4.14 -29.36 6.55
CA ALA A 207 -3.00 -29.49 5.65
C ALA A 207 -2.63 -30.98 5.40
N ASP A 208 -2.57 -31.79 6.45
CA ASP A 208 -2.30 -33.24 6.33
C ASP A 208 -3.38 -33.99 5.53
N ALA A 209 -4.64 -33.62 5.73
CA ALA A 209 -5.73 -34.22 4.95
C ALA A 209 -5.62 -33.87 3.47
N VAL A 210 -5.18 -32.66 3.12
CA VAL A 210 -4.93 -32.21 1.75
C VAL A 210 -3.75 -32.95 1.15
N ARG A 211 -2.61 -33.05 1.87
CA ARG A 211 -1.42 -33.79 1.41
C ARG A 211 -1.73 -35.26 1.07
N LYS A 212 -2.60 -35.91 1.86
CA LYS A 212 -2.98 -37.33 1.65
C LYS A 212 -3.94 -37.57 0.50
N ARG A 213 -4.72 -36.57 0.11
CA ARG A 213 -5.85 -36.75 -0.84
C ARG A 213 -5.58 -36.23 -2.25
N ARG A 214 -4.54 -35.42 -2.45
CA ARG A 214 -4.29 -34.69 -3.68
C ARG A 214 -2.80 -34.68 -4.02
N ASN A 215 -2.48 -34.67 -5.31
CA ASN A 215 -1.11 -34.46 -5.80
C ASN A 215 -0.70 -32.98 -5.69
N LEU A 216 -0.92 -32.38 -4.52
CA LEU A 216 -0.50 -31.03 -4.24
C LEU A 216 0.92 -31.04 -3.66
N VAL A 217 1.83 -30.39 -4.35
CA VAL A 217 3.23 -30.23 -3.96
C VAL A 217 3.50 -28.74 -3.73
N THR A 218 4.24 -28.43 -2.68
CA THR A 218 4.68 -27.05 -2.41
C THR A 218 6.19 -26.95 -2.49
N ARG A 219 6.68 -25.78 -2.90
CA ARG A 219 8.10 -25.45 -2.83
C ARG A 219 8.34 -24.00 -2.46
N PRO A 220 9.46 -23.66 -1.80
CA PRO A 220 9.86 -22.27 -1.64
C PRO A 220 10.27 -21.66 -3.00
N VAL A 221 10.39 -20.32 -3.02
CA VAL A 221 10.97 -19.56 -4.13
C VAL A 221 12.44 -19.96 -4.34
N ASP A 222 12.84 -20.11 -5.60
CA ASP A 222 14.23 -20.37 -5.98
C ASP A 222 14.95 -19.06 -6.34
N MET A 223 15.79 -18.56 -5.44
CA MET A 223 16.52 -17.31 -5.65
C MET A 223 17.56 -17.38 -6.78
N SER A 224 17.95 -18.57 -7.22
CA SER A 224 18.86 -18.72 -8.38
C SER A 224 18.15 -18.40 -9.70
N ARG A 225 16.83 -18.52 -9.73
CA ARG A 225 15.96 -18.21 -10.88
C ARG A 225 15.00 -17.07 -10.57
N PHE A 226 15.42 -16.11 -9.76
CA PHE A 226 14.57 -15.09 -9.20
C PHE A 226 13.67 -14.38 -10.22
N ASN A 227 14.19 -14.00 -11.38
CA ASN A 227 13.41 -13.31 -12.41
C ASN A 227 12.30 -14.20 -13.03
N GLU A 228 12.51 -15.52 -13.13
CA GLU A 228 11.49 -16.46 -13.58
C GLU A 228 10.42 -16.64 -12.50
N GLU A 229 10.84 -16.74 -11.24
CA GLU A 229 9.95 -16.88 -10.09
C GLU A 229 9.03 -15.65 -9.92
N ILE A 230 9.56 -14.45 -10.14
CA ILE A 230 8.75 -13.21 -10.10
C ILE A 230 7.69 -13.21 -11.21
N ARG A 231 8.04 -13.63 -12.43
CA ARG A 231 7.06 -13.72 -13.51
C ARG A 231 5.95 -14.72 -13.17
N LEU A 232 6.30 -15.83 -12.52
CA LEU A 232 5.33 -16.82 -12.05
C LEU A 232 4.42 -16.25 -10.97
N VAL A 233 4.98 -15.49 -10.00
CA VAL A 233 4.17 -14.78 -8.99
C VAL A 233 3.15 -13.88 -9.66
N ILE A 234 3.57 -13.07 -10.65
CA ILE A 234 2.70 -12.13 -11.34
C ILE A 234 1.60 -12.84 -12.13
N ASP A 235 1.94 -13.92 -12.84
CA ASP A 235 0.95 -14.69 -13.60
C ASP A 235 -0.14 -15.24 -12.68
N ILE A 236 0.24 -15.83 -11.55
CA ILE A 236 -0.72 -16.33 -10.55
C ILE A 236 -1.51 -15.16 -9.95
N TYR A 237 -0.83 -14.05 -9.58
CA TYR A 237 -1.45 -12.86 -9.01
C TYR A 237 -2.51 -12.28 -9.96
N ASN A 238 -2.15 -12.02 -11.20
CA ASN A 238 -3.05 -11.45 -12.19
C ASN A 238 -4.29 -12.31 -12.43
N LYS A 239 -4.12 -13.65 -12.43
CA LYS A 239 -5.24 -14.59 -12.56
C LYS A 239 -6.11 -14.66 -11.30
N ALA A 240 -5.48 -14.68 -10.13
CA ALA A 240 -6.18 -14.87 -8.85
C ALA A 240 -6.98 -13.65 -8.42
N TRP A 241 -6.51 -12.42 -8.76
CA TRP A 241 -7.06 -11.17 -8.29
C TRP A 241 -7.93 -10.43 -9.32
N ALA A 242 -8.09 -10.99 -10.53
CA ALA A 242 -8.80 -10.34 -11.63
C ALA A 242 -10.21 -9.82 -11.30
N GLU A 243 -10.89 -10.44 -10.33
CA GLU A 243 -12.25 -10.07 -9.89
C GLU A 243 -12.27 -9.16 -8.64
N ASN A 244 -11.10 -8.81 -8.09
CA ASN A 244 -11.04 -7.97 -6.89
C ASN A 244 -11.36 -6.51 -7.23
N TRP A 245 -12.05 -5.84 -6.32
CA TRP A 245 -12.32 -4.42 -6.45
C TRP A 245 -11.02 -3.59 -6.58
N GLY A 246 -11.00 -2.66 -7.53
CA GLY A 246 -9.84 -1.79 -7.76
C GLY A 246 -8.62 -2.48 -8.37
N PHE A 247 -8.72 -3.77 -8.71
CA PHE A 247 -7.61 -4.52 -9.33
C PHE A 247 -7.24 -3.93 -10.69
N LEU A 248 -5.94 -3.83 -10.92
CA LEU A 248 -5.37 -3.59 -12.25
C LEU A 248 -4.25 -4.60 -12.47
N PRO A 249 -4.22 -5.31 -13.62
CA PRO A 249 -3.16 -6.27 -13.89
C PRO A 249 -1.78 -5.62 -13.79
N MET A 250 -0.90 -6.24 -13.00
CA MET A 250 0.48 -5.80 -12.87
C MET A 250 1.22 -6.04 -14.18
N THR A 251 1.95 -5.04 -14.64
CA THR A 251 2.83 -5.15 -15.80
C THR A 251 4.16 -5.80 -15.41
N GLY A 252 4.90 -6.32 -16.40
CA GLY A 252 6.23 -6.85 -16.17
C GLY A 252 7.18 -5.81 -15.55
N TYR A 253 7.07 -4.54 -15.94
CA TYR A 253 7.90 -3.47 -15.38
C TYR A 253 7.58 -3.19 -13.90
N GLU A 254 6.30 -3.06 -13.55
CA GLU A 254 5.87 -2.86 -12.14
C GLU A 254 6.35 -4.00 -11.26
N ALA A 255 6.32 -5.19 -11.79
CA ALA A 255 6.80 -6.38 -11.13
C ALA A 255 8.33 -6.41 -10.94
N ASP A 256 9.07 -6.05 -11.98
CA ASP A 256 10.54 -5.96 -11.91
C ASP A 256 10.95 -4.89 -10.90
N ALA A 257 10.27 -3.73 -10.87
CA ALA A 257 10.51 -2.67 -9.90
C ALA A 257 10.21 -3.11 -8.45
N LEU A 258 9.08 -3.79 -8.23
CA LEU A 258 8.73 -4.35 -6.93
C LEU A 258 9.74 -5.41 -6.49
N ALA A 259 10.15 -6.29 -7.41
CA ALA A 259 11.13 -7.33 -7.16
C ALA A 259 12.49 -6.75 -6.72
N GLU A 260 13.00 -5.76 -7.43
CA GLU A 260 14.28 -5.11 -7.07
C GLU A 260 14.20 -4.41 -5.70
N THR A 261 13.06 -3.76 -5.39
CA THR A 261 12.83 -3.13 -4.09
C THR A 261 12.82 -4.15 -2.95
N LEU A 262 12.18 -5.29 -3.14
CA LEU A 262 12.01 -6.31 -2.10
C LEU A 262 13.18 -7.28 -1.99
N LYS A 263 13.94 -7.51 -3.07
CA LYS A 263 15.06 -8.47 -3.13
C LYS A 263 16.05 -8.41 -1.96
N PRO A 264 16.45 -7.23 -1.45
CA PRO A 264 17.39 -7.14 -0.32
C PRO A 264 16.85 -7.67 1.00
N ILE A 265 15.53 -7.74 1.16
CA ILE A 265 14.84 -8.13 2.40
C ILE A 265 14.11 -9.48 2.30
N ILE A 266 14.10 -10.12 1.13
CA ILE A 266 13.46 -11.43 0.93
C ILE A 266 14.07 -12.47 1.87
N ASP A 267 13.20 -13.21 2.54
CA ASP A 267 13.50 -14.50 3.16
C ASP A 267 12.84 -15.59 2.28
N PRO A 268 13.64 -16.40 1.52
CA PRO A 268 13.06 -17.30 0.53
C PRO A 268 12.07 -18.33 1.09
N GLY A 269 12.21 -18.70 2.37
CA GLY A 269 11.30 -19.65 3.01
C GLY A 269 9.91 -19.07 3.31
N LEU A 270 9.76 -17.75 3.23
CA LEU A 270 8.49 -17.04 3.42
C LEU A 270 7.69 -16.85 2.11
N ILE A 271 8.23 -17.31 0.97
CA ILE A 271 7.53 -17.26 -0.33
C ILE A 271 7.43 -18.69 -0.84
N ARG A 272 6.21 -19.17 -1.05
CA ARG A 272 5.98 -20.56 -1.47
C ARG A 272 4.93 -20.64 -2.57
N PHE A 273 5.16 -21.59 -3.46
CA PHE A 273 4.22 -21.96 -4.52
C PHE A 273 3.57 -23.30 -4.20
N ALA A 274 2.33 -23.49 -4.65
CA ALA A 274 1.66 -24.78 -4.68
C ALA A 274 1.41 -25.20 -6.12
N TYR A 275 1.66 -26.48 -6.39
CA TYR A 275 1.52 -27.13 -7.68
C TYR A 275 0.50 -28.27 -7.60
N LEU A 276 -0.29 -28.42 -8.65
CA LEU A 276 -1.13 -29.58 -8.89
C LEU A 276 -0.70 -30.21 -10.22
N ASP A 277 -0.23 -31.47 -10.23
CA ASP A 277 0.24 -32.15 -11.42
C ASP A 277 1.19 -31.30 -12.29
N ASP A 278 2.21 -30.71 -11.63
CA ASP A 278 3.23 -29.79 -12.19
C ASP A 278 2.71 -28.42 -12.65
N GLU A 279 1.41 -28.14 -12.57
CA GLU A 279 0.85 -26.81 -12.82
C GLU A 279 0.93 -25.93 -11.55
N PRO A 280 1.52 -24.72 -11.63
CA PRO A 280 1.51 -23.78 -10.51
C PRO A 280 0.12 -23.15 -10.33
N ILE A 281 -0.54 -23.47 -9.23
CA ILE A 281 -1.93 -23.06 -8.97
C ILE A 281 -2.08 -22.01 -7.88
N ALA A 282 -1.07 -21.83 -7.03
CA ALA A 282 -1.15 -20.86 -5.95
C ALA A 282 0.24 -20.36 -5.54
N VAL A 283 0.26 -19.16 -4.99
CA VAL A 283 1.43 -18.55 -4.36
C VAL A 283 1.02 -17.81 -3.10
N LEU A 284 1.87 -17.87 -2.08
CA LEU A 284 1.79 -17.05 -0.88
C LEU A 284 3.18 -16.48 -0.58
N GLY A 285 3.26 -15.15 -0.36
CA GLY A 285 4.50 -14.47 -0.06
C GLY A 285 4.37 -13.51 1.10
N CYS A 286 5.17 -13.80 2.13
CA CYS A 286 5.39 -12.90 3.26
C CYS A 286 6.79 -12.30 3.18
N PHE A 287 6.91 -11.06 3.66
CA PHE A 287 8.17 -10.32 3.67
C PHE A 287 8.49 -9.84 5.08
N PRO A 288 9.77 -9.93 5.52
CA PRO A 288 10.18 -9.29 6.76
C PRO A 288 9.84 -7.79 6.71
N ASP A 289 9.29 -7.25 7.79
CA ASP A 289 8.88 -5.84 7.86
C ASP A 289 10.06 -4.93 8.23
N PRO A 290 10.62 -4.16 7.28
CA PRO A 290 11.75 -3.29 7.54
C PRO A 290 11.38 -2.00 8.28
N ASN A 291 10.08 -1.69 8.46
CA ASN A 291 9.63 -0.42 9.02
C ASN A 291 10.18 -0.16 10.42
N VAL A 292 10.41 -1.20 11.23
CA VAL A 292 11.05 -1.06 12.54
C VAL A 292 12.46 -0.44 12.43
N ALA A 293 13.18 -0.76 11.35
CA ALA A 293 14.51 -0.23 11.07
C ALA A 293 14.47 1.09 10.28
N LEU A 294 13.46 1.27 9.44
CA LEU A 294 13.28 2.48 8.62
C LEU A 294 12.78 3.67 9.42
N ARG A 295 12.09 3.43 10.57
CA ARG A 295 11.57 4.52 11.41
C ARG A 295 12.68 5.48 11.83
N PRO A 296 12.49 6.81 11.70
CA PRO A 296 13.44 7.80 12.18
C PRO A 296 13.66 7.65 13.69
N ARG A 297 14.93 7.54 14.11
CA ARG A 297 15.28 7.44 15.55
C ARG A 297 15.81 8.74 16.10
N TRP A 298 16.37 9.59 15.24
CA TRP A 298 17.04 10.81 15.64
C TRP A 298 16.53 11.99 14.83
N LYS A 299 16.18 13.06 15.50
CA LYS A 299 15.65 14.29 14.91
C LYS A 299 16.61 14.98 13.91
N TRP A 300 17.88 14.59 13.87
CA TRP A 300 18.93 15.29 13.12
C TRP A 300 19.56 14.45 12.00
N TYR A 301 19.65 13.14 12.16
CA TYR A 301 20.35 12.24 11.22
C TYR A 301 19.52 11.03 10.79
N GLY A 302 18.33 10.85 11.35
CA GLY A 302 17.47 9.72 11.07
C GLY A 302 16.87 9.68 9.66
N ASP A 303 17.01 10.80 8.95
CA ASP A 303 16.25 11.09 7.74
C ASP A 303 17.04 10.78 6.47
N SER A 304 18.36 10.54 6.59
CA SER A 304 19.18 10.10 5.45
C SER A 304 18.83 8.68 5.02
N ASP A 305 18.42 8.51 3.77
CA ASP A 305 18.10 7.20 3.19
C ASP A 305 19.26 6.21 3.34
N TYR A 306 20.50 6.65 3.19
CA TYR A 306 21.68 5.79 3.36
C TYR A 306 21.78 5.23 4.79
N VAL A 307 21.56 6.06 5.80
CA VAL A 307 21.56 5.62 7.22
C VAL A 307 20.40 4.67 7.48
N ARG A 308 19.21 4.95 6.93
CA ARG A 308 18.02 4.13 7.08
C ARG A 308 18.22 2.76 6.42
N LEU A 309 18.74 2.72 5.20
CA LEU A 309 19.07 1.49 4.47
C LEU A 309 20.17 0.69 5.16
N ALA A 310 21.26 1.34 5.60
CA ALA A 310 22.33 0.67 6.35
C ALA A 310 21.78 -0.01 7.62
N ARG A 311 20.84 0.65 8.32
CA ARG A 311 20.17 0.08 9.50
C ARG A 311 19.31 -1.13 9.14
N VAL A 312 18.55 -1.08 8.05
CA VAL A 312 17.79 -2.25 7.56
C VAL A 312 18.73 -3.42 7.31
N LEU A 313 19.81 -3.21 6.57
CA LEU A 313 20.79 -4.26 6.27
C LEU A 313 21.44 -4.84 7.54
N ALA A 314 21.80 -3.98 8.49
CA ALA A 314 22.39 -4.40 9.76
C ALA A 314 21.43 -5.19 10.66
N THR A 315 20.12 -4.87 10.60
CA THR A 315 19.12 -5.45 11.51
C THR A 315 18.22 -6.48 10.85
N ARG A 316 18.33 -6.74 9.54
CA ARG A 316 17.44 -7.64 8.79
C ARG A 316 17.24 -9.02 9.43
N LYS A 317 18.29 -9.60 10.02
CA LYS A 317 18.23 -10.91 10.70
C LYS A 317 17.51 -10.87 12.06
N SER A 318 17.29 -9.69 12.62
CA SER A 318 16.59 -9.49 13.90
C SER A 318 15.14 -9.04 13.73
N ILE A 319 14.67 -8.87 12.49
CA ILE A 319 13.27 -8.57 12.22
C ILE A 319 12.42 -9.77 12.67
N ARG A 320 11.39 -9.51 13.48
CA ARG A 320 10.49 -10.54 14.04
C ARG A 320 9.06 -10.41 13.55
N ARG A 321 8.76 -9.36 12.82
CA ARG A 321 7.48 -9.12 12.17
C ARG A 321 7.62 -9.37 10.68
N MET A 322 6.62 -9.98 10.08
CA MET A 322 6.51 -10.11 8.63
C MET A 322 5.13 -9.61 8.17
N ARG A 323 5.00 -9.32 6.89
CA ARG A 323 3.74 -8.97 6.25
C ARG A 323 3.47 -9.93 5.10
N LEU A 324 2.24 -10.44 5.01
CA LEU A 324 1.73 -11.13 3.84
C LEU A 324 1.38 -10.06 2.79
N ILE A 325 2.17 -9.98 1.72
CA ILE A 325 2.00 -8.97 0.66
C ILE A 325 1.15 -9.53 -0.48
N PHE A 326 1.34 -10.80 -0.83
CA PHE A 326 0.53 -11.41 -1.86
C PHE A 326 0.13 -12.85 -1.51
N PHE A 327 -1.11 -13.15 -1.81
CA PHE A 327 -1.66 -14.49 -1.74
C PHE A 327 -2.65 -14.65 -2.90
N GLY A 328 -2.53 -15.72 -3.65
CA GLY A 328 -3.44 -16.02 -4.73
C GLY A 328 -3.54 -17.51 -5.00
N VAL A 329 -4.78 -17.94 -5.29
CA VAL A 329 -5.08 -19.26 -5.82
C VAL A 329 -5.82 -19.04 -7.14
N THR A 330 -5.34 -19.65 -8.21
CA THR A 330 -5.92 -19.49 -9.54
C THR A 330 -7.39 -19.93 -9.58
N PRO A 331 -8.23 -19.28 -10.40
CA PRO A 331 -9.63 -19.71 -10.60
C PRO A 331 -9.72 -21.20 -10.93
N GLY A 332 -10.73 -21.89 -10.38
CA GLY A 332 -10.88 -23.34 -10.52
C GLY A 332 -10.14 -24.19 -9.47
N HIS A 333 -9.14 -23.64 -8.78
CA HIS A 333 -8.35 -24.36 -7.77
C HIS A 333 -8.61 -23.91 -6.32
N ARG A 334 -9.46 -22.88 -6.11
CA ARG A 334 -9.72 -22.23 -4.81
C ARG A 334 -10.25 -23.15 -3.69
N ARG A 335 -10.74 -24.35 -4.01
CA ARG A 335 -11.31 -25.30 -3.02
C ARG A 335 -10.47 -26.57 -2.86
N LEU A 336 -9.24 -26.55 -3.32
CA LEU A 336 -8.37 -27.72 -3.27
C LEU A 336 -7.56 -27.81 -1.97
N GLY A 337 -7.50 -26.74 -1.17
CA GLY A 337 -6.77 -26.67 0.09
C GLY A 337 -5.31 -26.25 -0.06
N ALA A 338 -4.91 -25.72 -1.23
CA ALA A 338 -3.57 -25.17 -1.45
C ALA A 338 -3.24 -24.04 -0.45
N ASP A 339 -4.25 -23.23 -0.11
CA ASP A 339 -4.20 -22.19 0.91
C ASP A 339 -3.77 -22.74 2.28
N ALA A 340 -4.42 -23.83 2.73
CA ALA A 340 -4.11 -24.43 4.02
C ALA A 340 -2.67 -24.96 4.09
N LEU A 341 -2.17 -25.58 2.98
CA LEU A 341 -0.79 -26.02 2.90
C LEU A 341 0.19 -24.87 2.97
N LEU A 342 -0.03 -23.82 2.17
CA LEU A 342 0.86 -22.66 2.10
C LEU A 342 0.91 -21.92 3.43
N PHE A 343 -0.24 -21.69 4.07
CA PHE A 343 -0.30 -21.04 5.39
C PHE A 343 0.39 -21.88 6.47
N GLU A 344 0.14 -23.18 6.51
CA GLU A 344 0.76 -24.07 7.50
C GLU A 344 2.27 -24.10 7.37
N GLU A 345 2.80 -24.26 6.17
CA GLU A 345 4.23 -24.36 5.92
C GLU A 345 4.98 -23.05 6.15
N ILE A 346 4.38 -21.90 5.75
CA ILE A 346 4.97 -20.58 6.02
C ILE A 346 4.95 -20.28 7.52
N HIS A 347 3.86 -20.60 8.23
CA HIS A 347 3.79 -20.43 9.67
C HIS A 347 4.86 -21.28 10.38
N ALA A 348 4.97 -22.57 10.04
CA ALA A 348 5.97 -23.46 10.62
C ALA A 348 7.41 -22.94 10.36
N TYR A 349 7.68 -22.49 9.13
CA TYR A 349 8.96 -21.89 8.80
C TYR A 349 9.23 -20.61 9.61
N ALA A 350 8.27 -19.69 9.64
CA ALA A 350 8.37 -18.42 10.35
C ALA A 350 8.61 -18.64 11.86
N HIS A 351 7.86 -19.53 12.48
CA HIS A 351 8.06 -19.94 13.87
C HIS A 351 9.48 -20.45 14.11
N GLY A 352 9.94 -21.39 13.28
CA GLY A 352 11.29 -21.96 13.38
C GLY A 352 12.42 -20.94 13.17
N LYS A 353 12.17 -19.85 12.45
CA LYS A 353 13.10 -18.72 12.23
C LYS A 353 13.01 -17.65 13.31
N GLY A 354 12.04 -17.76 14.22
CA GLY A 354 11.84 -16.85 15.34
C GLY A 354 11.07 -15.57 14.98
N TYR A 355 10.32 -15.56 13.87
CA TYR A 355 9.28 -14.55 13.66
C TYR A 355 8.22 -14.67 14.75
N ARG A 356 7.56 -13.56 15.07
CA ARG A 356 6.55 -13.47 16.13
C ARG A 356 5.20 -13.03 15.63
N GLU A 357 5.20 -12.13 14.65
CA GLU A 357 4.00 -11.46 14.16
C GLU A 357 3.93 -11.56 12.65
N CYS A 358 2.73 -11.86 12.13
CA CYS A 358 2.41 -11.78 10.72
C CYS A 358 1.23 -10.82 10.52
N ASP A 359 1.48 -9.74 9.80
CA ASP A 359 0.45 -8.83 9.32
C ASP A 359 -0.17 -9.41 8.04
N ILE A 360 -1.47 -9.68 8.05
CA ILE A 360 -2.22 -10.15 6.90
C ILE A 360 -3.08 -8.99 6.39
N SER A 361 -2.64 -8.32 5.34
CA SER A 361 -3.20 -7.06 4.83
C SER A 361 -2.79 -6.80 3.36
N LEU A 362 -3.41 -5.90 2.63
CA LEU A 362 -4.68 -5.24 2.88
C LEU A 362 -5.81 -6.14 2.38
N LEU A 363 -6.72 -6.53 3.25
CA LEU A 363 -7.84 -7.39 2.88
C LEU A 363 -9.07 -6.51 2.59
N LEU A 364 -9.63 -6.63 1.39
CA LEU A 364 -10.91 -5.99 1.06
C LEU A 364 -11.99 -6.45 2.03
N GLU A 365 -12.83 -5.55 2.53
CA GLU A 365 -13.93 -5.86 3.44
C GLU A 365 -14.92 -6.90 2.87
N VAL A 366 -14.98 -7.00 1.54
CA VAL A 366 -15.84 -7.96 0.81
C VAL A 366 -15.17 -9.32 0.58
N ASN A 367 -13.90 -9.49 0.98
CA ASN A 367 -13.17 -10.74 0.79
C ASN A 367 -13.32 -11.69 1.99
N ASP A 368 -14.54 -12.21 2.16
CA ASP A 368 -14.92 -13.11 3.26
C ASP A 368 -14.03 -14.34 3.40
N LEU A 369 -13.52 -14.89 2.28
CA LEU A 369 -12.74 -16.13 2.31
C LEU A 369 -11.41 -15.93 3.04
N VAL A 370 -10.67 -14.88 2.69
CA VAL A 370 -9.38 -14.60 3.32
C VAL A 370 -9.55 -14.10 4.75
N THR A 371 -10.59 -13.30 5.00
CA THR A 371 -10.96 -12.84 6.33
C THR A 371 -11.21 -14.04 7.28
N ARG A 372 -12.09 -14.97 6.89
CA ARG A 372 -12.38 -16.19 7.68
C ARG A 372 -11.15 -17.09 7.84
N ALA A 373 -10.29 -17.18 6.81
CA ALA A 373 -9.04 -17.93 6.92
C ALA A 373 -8.11 -17.30 7.97
N SER A 374 -7.96 -15.97 7.98
CA SER A 374 -7.17 -15.23 8.95
C SER A 374 -7.68 -15.44 10.38
N GLU A 375 -8.99 -15.34 10.61
CA GLU A 375 -9.65 -15.58 11.89
C GLU A 375 -9.52 -17.05 12.32
N PHE A 376 -9.69 -17.98 11.37
CA PHE A 376 -9.51 -19.41 11.64
C PHE A 376 -8.09 -19.73 12.12
N MET A 377 -7.07 -19.04 11.62
CA MET A 377 -5.69 -19.18 12.09
C MET A 377 -5.44 -18.53 13.44
N GLY A 378 -6.37 -17.74 13.97
CA GLY A 378 -6.25 -17.01 15.23
C GLY A 378 -5.86 -15.54 15.07
N GLY A 379 -5.89 -15.03 13.86
CA GLY A 379 -5.70 -13.61 13.59
C GLY A 379 -6.83 -12.75 14.15
N HIS A 380 -6.50 -11.55 14.60
CA HIS A 380 -7.46 -10.55 15.03
C HIS A 380 -7.30 -9.28 14.21
N ARG A 381 -8.43 -8.65 13.82
CA ARG A 381 -8.38 -7.37 13.12
C ARG A 381 -7.82 -6.29 14.03
N TYR A 382 -6.83 -5.54 13.55
CA TYR A 382 -6.15 -4.53 14.35
C TYR A 382 -6.04 -3.17 13.65
N LYS A 383 -6.28 -3.10 12.32
CA LYS A 383 -6.32 -1.85 11.58
C LYS A 383 -7.41 -1.88 10.51
N THR A 384 -7.90 -0.69 10.18
CA THR A 384 -8.82 -0.46 9.07
C THR A 384 -8.42 0.80 8.31
N TRP A 385 -8.41 0.71 6.99
CA TRP A 385 -8.22 1.84 6.09
C TRP A 385 -9.44 1.99 5.21
N ARG A 386 -9.68 3.23 4.72
CA ARG A 386 -10.80 3.56 3.85
C ARG A 386 -10.37 4.32 2.62
N ILE A 387 -11.02 4.00 1.51
CA ILE A 387 -11.04 4.78 0.29
C ILE A 387 -12.43 5.39 0.15
N TRP A 388 -12.46 6.62 -0.36
CA TRP A 388 -13.68 7.35 -0.64
C TRP A 388 -13.79 7.71 -2.11
N ASP A 389 -15.05 7.96 -2.54
CA ASP A 389 -15.41 8.50 -3.85
C ASP A 389 -16.15 9.82 -3.68
N LEU A 390 -15.89 10.74 -4.59
CA LEU A 390 -16.66 11.96 -4.81
C LEU A 390 -17.14 11.98 -6.27
N PRO A 391 -18.45 11.88 -6.54
CA PRO A 391 -18.98 12.11 -7.88
C PRO A 391 -18.71 13.55 -8.30
N LEU A 392 -18.14 13.72 -9.50
CA LEU A 392 -17.92 15.01 -10.11
C LEU A 392 -19.08 15.28 -11.04
N SER A 393 -19.87 16.32 -10.76
CA SER A 393 -20.93 16.72 -11.69
C SER A 393 -20.29 17.15 -12.99
N SER A 394 -20.64 16.50 -14.11
CA SER A 394 -20.36 17.04 -15.44
C SER A 394 -20.90 18.50 -15.45
N ARG A 395 -20.04 19.47 -15.72
CA ARG A 395 -20.53 20.82 -16.03
C ARG A 395 -21.53 20.65 -17.16
N GLY A 396 -22.83 20.78 -16.85
CA GLY A 396 -23.85 20.76 -17.84
C GLY A 396 -23.41 21.69 -18.95
N THR A 397 -23.26 21.15 -20.15
CA THR A 397 -23.17 21.95 -21.35
C THR A 397 -24.42 22.81 -21.35
N ALA A 398 -24.28 24.06 -20.89
CA ALA A 398 -25.31 25.07 -21.09
C ALA A 398 -25.57 25.14 -22.60
N LYS A 399 -26.77 24.66 -22.99
CA LYS A 399 -27.27 24.79 -24.32
C LYS A 399 -27.57 26.27 -24.60
#